data_df541deed726f1d203348fc5eea53bd1
#
_entry.id   df541deed726f1d203348fc5eea53bd1
#
_cell.length_a   1.000
_cell.length_b   1.000
_cell.length_c   1.000
_cell.angle_alpha   90.00
_cell.angle_beta   90.00
_cell.angle_gamma   90.00
#
_symmetry.space_group_name_H-M   'P 1'
#
loop_
_entity.id
_entity.type
_entity.pdbx_description
1 polymer ?
#
loop_
_entity_poly.entity_id
_entity_poly.type
_entity_poly.pdbx_seq_one_letter_code
_entity_poly.pdbx_strand_id
1 'polypeptide(L)'
;MKNRFNYLIDKIKTTELESHPFEFLYIKDFLNSDDFNEILSLDVINVRGDDFNNLYNNLIQLEYKHQPHPGTFQDIKKYIQWRDKSNHINSDIQGTRGAELVEAGGFALRLNRKPKIIQDLVDILCSKEMENAFREKFNLDDEELRNDSGLHKYFNGYEISPHPDTREKALTYMLNLNPDPDSHNKDYHTRFLKFKEAYKYVSSVWNSNPEIQRPWVPWSWCETEVIQTANNSITIFSPNNKSLHAVKADYDDLEYQRTQIYGNYWYKSIKAPLNATTYNDFDFKSKVISNQKKYDSLSQKIYRKFREKINF
;
A
#
# COMPACT_ATOMS: atom_id res chain seq x y z
N MET A 1 6.25 -4.45 32.07
CA MET A 1 5.78 -5.83 31.75
C MET A 1 6.29 -6.16 30.37
N LYS A 2 6.74 -7.42 30.14
CA LYS A 2 7.18 -7.86 28.82
C LYS A 2 5.96 -7.91 27.89
N ASN A 3 6.05 -7.36 26.66
CA ASN A 3 4.97 -7.42 25.69
C ASN A 3 4.69 -8.88 25.29
N ARG A 4 3.41 -9.30 25.18
CA ARG A 4 3.03 -10.68 24.84
C ARG A 4 3.60 -11.13 23.49
N PHE A 5 3.85 -10.22 22.59
CA PHE A 5 4.36 -10.47 21.24
C PHE A 5 5.89 -10.46 21.12
N ASN A 6 6.64 -10.45 22.23
CA ASN A 6 8.11 -10.41 22.16
C ASN A 6 8.73 -11.57 21.38
N TYR A 7 8.05 -12.73 21.28
CA TYR A 7 8.50 -13.88 20.50
C TYR A 7 8.62 -13.59 18.99
N LEU A 8 7.96 -12.54 18.50
CA LEU A 8 8.04 -12.14 17.10
C LEU A 8 9.43 -11.62 16.72
N ILE A 9 10.16 -11.04 17.67
CA ILE A 9 11.54 -10.57 17.46
C ILE A 9 12.43 -11.76 17.08
N ASP A 10 12.30 -12.88 17.79
CA ASP A 10 13.08 -14.08 17.51
C ASP A 10 12.70 -14.68 16.14
N LYS A 11 11.41 -14.66 15.77
CA LYS A 11 10.98 -15.09 14.42
C LYS A 11 11.64 -14.26 13.32
N ILE A 12 11.73 -12.94 13.48
CA ILE A 12 12.43 -12.08 12.52
C ILE A 12 13.91 -12.44 12.43
N LYS A 13 14.57 -12.60 13.58
CA LYS A 13 16.02 -12.89 13.63
C LYS A 13 16.37 -14.23 13.01
N THR A 14 15.55 -15.25 13.24
CA THR A 14 15.86 -16.63 12.85
C THR A 14 15.40 -17.00 11.44
N THR A 15 14.39 -16.31 10.88
CA THR A 15 13.92 -16.61 9.52
C THR A 15 14.94 -16.13 8.50
N GLU A 16 15.27 -16.96 7.53
CA GLU A 16 16.15 -16.61 6.41
C GLU A 16 15.48 -15.68 5.42
N LEU A 17 16.28 -14.84 4.74
CA LEU A 17 15.80 -13.98 3.68
C LEU A 17 15.54 -14.78 2.40
N GLU A 18 14.40 -14.58 1.78
CA GLU A 18 14.17 -14.96 0.40
C GLU A 18 14.96 -14.00 -0.50
N SER A 19 15.57 -14.53 -1.57
CA SER A 19 16.41 -13.74 -2.48
C SER A 19 15.73 -13.40 -3.82
N HIS A 20 14.58 -13.98 -4.10
CA HIS A 20 13.87 -13.83 -5.37
C HIS A 20 12.41 -13.42 -5.17
N PRO A 21 11.92 -12.37 -5.87
CA PRO A 21 12.56 -11.57 -6.93
C PRO A 21 13.56 -10.52 -6.44
N PHE A 22 13.61 -10.24 -5.16
CA PHE A 22 14.55 -9.39 -4.42
C PHE A 22 14.64 -9.89 -2.98
N GLU A 23 15.47 -9.31 -2.14
CA GLU A 23 15.57 -9.73 -0.74
C GLU A 23 14.35 -9.31 0.08
N PHE A 24 13.67 -10.27 0.71
CA PHE A 24 12.54 -10.04 1.60
C PHE A 24 12.37 -11.19 2.60
N LEU A 25 11.63 -10.95 3.68
CA LEU A 25 11.09 -12.00 4.55
C LEU A 25 9.65 -12.32 4.14
N TYR A 26 9.29 -13.60 4.13
CA TYR A 26 7.93 -14.07 4.08
C TYR A 26 7.71 -15.10 5.17
N ILE A 27 7.14 -14.68 6.30
CA ILE A 27 6.93 -15.54 7.46
C ILE A 27 5.46 -15.89 7.55
N LYS A 28 5.13 -17.16 7.32
CA LYS A 28 3.80 -17.73 7.56
C LYS A 28 3.66 -18.05 9.05
N ASP A 29 2.40 -18.12 9.52
CA ASP A 29 2.08 -18.34 10.93
C ASP A 29 2.86 -17.39 11.86
N PHE A 30 2.89 -16.11 11.47
CA PHE A 30 3.69 -15.08 12.16
C PHE A 30 3.25 -14.91 13.60
N LEU A 31 1.95 -14.81 13.86
CA LEU A 31 1.39 -14.90 15.21
C LEU A 31 1.18 -16.37 15.59
N ASN A 32 1.29 -16.70 16.87
CA ASN A 32 0.79 -17.98 17.33
C ASN A 32 -0.73 -18.07 17.16
N SER A 33 -1.28 -19.27 17.17
CA SER A 33 -2.69 -19.51 16.86
C SER A 33 -3.65 -18.80 17.83
N ASP A 34 -3.30 -18.74 19.11
CA ASP A 34 -4.16 -18.10 20.13
C ASP A 34 -4.24 -16.58 19.90
N ASP A 35 -3.09 -15.92 19.70
CA ASP A 35 -3.00 -14.50 19.41
C ASP A 35 -3.73 -14.15 18.10
N PHE A 36 -3.55 -14.96 17.06
CA PHE A 36 -4.19 -14.76 15.77
C PHE A 36 -5.71 -14.89 15.86
N ASN A 37 -6.20 -15.96 16.50
CA ASN A 37 -7.63 -16.20 16.68
C ASN A 37 -8.29 -15.11 17.54
N GLU A 38 -7.63 -14.66 18.62
CA GLU A 38 -8.11 -13.55 19.44
C GLU A 38 -8.24 -12.28 18.61
N ILE A 39 -7.25 -11.95 17.77
CA ILE A 39 -7.32 -10.78 16.89
C ILE A 39 -8.44 -10.92 15.88
N LEU A 40 -8.58 -12.08 15.22
CA LEU A 40 -9.64 -12.30 14.25
C LEU A 40 -11.06 -12.26 14.86
N SER A 41 -11.20 -12.49 16.16
CA SER A 41 -12.50 -12.42 16.86
C SER A 41 -12.97 -11.01 17.17
N LEU A 42 -12.12 -9.98 16.99
CA LEU A 42 -12.46 -8.59 17.32
C LEU A 42 -13.51 -7.99 16.39
N ASP A 43 -14.43 -7.21 16.93
CA ASP A 43 -15.44 -6.48 16.15
C ASP A 43 -14.80 -5.56 15.10
N VAL A 44 -13.67 -4.93 15.41
CA VAL A 44 -12.94 -4.07 14.46
C VAL A 44 -12.40 -4.84 13.24
N ILE A 45 -12.25 -6.15 13.33
CA ILE A 45 -11.84 -7.02 12.22
C ILE A 45 -13.06 -7.48 11.43
N ASN A 46 -14.14 -7.89 12.12
CA ASN A 46 -15.32 -8.53 11.56
C ASN A 46 -16.44 -7.50 11.31
N VAL A 47 -16.25 -6.62 10.35
CA VAL A 47 -17.26 -5.60 10.00
C VAL A 47 -17.99 -5.99 8.73
N ARG A 48 -19.30 -5.87 8.74
CA ARG A 48 -20.17 -6.22 7.59
C ARG A 48 -21.12 -5.08 7.29
N GLY A 49 -21.69 -5.09 6.10
CA GLY A 49 -22.73 -4.15 5.70
C GLY A 49 -23.57 -4.73 4.56
N ASP A 50 -24.84 -4.39 4.52
CA ASP A 50 -25.76 -4.79 3.44
C ASP A 50 -25.46 -4.05 2.15
N ASP A 51 -24.91 -2.85 2.27
CA ASP A 51 -24.36 -2.04 1.19
C ASP A 51 -23.12 -1.27 1.69
N PHE A 52 -22.42 -0.57 0.79
CA PHE A 52 -21.20 0.13 1.15
C PHE A 52 -21.43 1.31 2.10
N ASN A 53 -22.56 2.01 2.04
CA ASN A 53 -22.85 3.10 2.97
C ASN A 53 -23.04 2.57 4.39
N ASN A 54 -23.76 1.45 4.53
CA ASN A 54 -23.94 0.78 5.81
C ASN A 54 -22.60 0.26 6.36
N LEU A 55 -21.81 -0.45 5.54
CA LEU A 55 -20.45 -0.89 5.90
C LEU A 55 -19.57 0.29 6.35
N TYR A 56 -19.55 1.38 5.59
CA TYR A 56 -18.75 2.56 5.91
C TYR A 56 -19.16 3.18 7.25
N ASN A 57 -20.47 3.33 7.50
CA ASN A 57 -20.97 3.86 8.77
C ASN A 57 -20.59 2.98 9.95
N ASN A 58 -20.69 1.64 9.81
CA ASN A 58 -20.27 0.68 10.84
C ASN A 58 -18.76 0.83 11.15
N LEU A 59 -17.94 0.98 10.12
CA LEU A 59 -16.50 1.19 10.27
C LEU A 59 -16.17 2.52 10.96
N ILE A 60 -16.87 3.61 10.64
CA ILE A 60 -16.68 4.90 11.30
C ILE A 60 -17.08 4.84 12.78
N GLN A 61 -18.15 4.12 13.13
CA GLN A 61 -18.54 3.88 14.53
C GLN A 61 -17.47 3.11 15.32
N LEU A 62 -16.72 2.23 14.65
CA LEU A 62 -15.60 1.49 15.20
C LEU A 62 -14.26 2.28 15.16
N GLU A 63 -14.34 3.58 14.97
CA GLU A 63 -13.17 4.49 14.98
C GLU A 63 -12.21 4.32 13.80
N TYR A 64 -12.65 3.73 12.68
CA TYR A 64 -11.89 3.80 11.45
C TYR A 64 -11.95 5.21 10.86
N LYS A 65 -10.84 5.68 10.31
CA LYS A 65 -10.73 6.96 9.62
C LYS A 65 -10.19 6.77 8.21
N HIS A 66 -10.61 7.63 7.32
CA HIS A 66 -10.07 7.68 5.97
C HIS A 66 -8.54 7.84 6.02
N GLN A 67 -7.85 7.00 5.27
CA GLN A 67 -6.41 7.04 5.09
C GLN A 67 -6.10 7.37 3.63
N PRO A 68 -6.01 8.66 3.28
CA PRO A 68 -5.72 9.04 1.92
C PRO A 68 -4.27 8.71 1.56
N HIS A 69 -4.11 8.06 0.41
CA HIS A 69 -2.82 7.92 -0.26
C HIS A 69 -2.84 8.73 -1.57
N PRO A 70 -1.69 9.19 -2.05
CA PRO A 70 -1.63 9.81 -3.37
C PRO A 70 -2.24 8.90 -4.43
N GLY A 71 -3.17 9.43 -5.23
CA GLY A 71 -3.87 8.68 -6.27
C GLY A 71 -5.14 7.94 -5.84
N THR A 72 -5.38 7.70 -4.54
CA THR A 72 -6.64 7.14 -4.05
C THR A 72 -7.73 8.22 -3.95
N PHE A 73 -8.99 7.78 -3.84
CA PHE A 73 -10.10 8.71 -3.63
C PHE A 73 -9.91 9.46 -2.30
N GLN A 74 -9.93 10.79 -2.38
CA GLN A 74 -9.82 11.68 -1.22
C GLN A 74 -11.19 11.98 -0.60
N ASP A 75 -12.27 11.66 -1.32
CA ASP A 75 -13.66 11.90 -0.93
C ASP A 75 -14.46 10.60 -1.04
N ILE A 76 -15.09 10.20 0.07
CA ILE A 76 -15.91 8.98 0.14
C ILE A 76 -17.09 9.01 -0.84
N LYS A 77 -17.72 10.18 -1.06
CA LYS A 77 -18.86 10.29 -2.00
C LYS A 77 -18.42 9.98 -3.43
N LYS A 78 -17.23 10.44 -3.81
CA LYS A 78 -16.66 10.14 -5.13
C LYS A 78 -16.33 8.66 -5.28
N TYR A 79 -15.80 8.03 -4.22
CA TYR A 79 -15.55 6.58 -4.22
C TYR A 79 -16.86 5.80 -4.38
N ILE A 80 -17.93 6.14 -3.63
CA ILE A 80 -19.24 5.49 -3.75
C ILE A 80 -19.80 5.66 -5.17
N GLN A 81 -19.76 6.88 -5.72
CA GLN A 81 -20.21 7.13 -7.09
C GLN A 81 -19.44 6.35 -8.14
N TRP A 82 -18.15 6.15 -7.94
CA TRP A 82 -17.31 5.33 -8.81
C TRP A 82 -17.65 3.85 -8.66
N ARG A 83 -17.82 3.37 -7.44
CA ARG A 83 -18.17 1.99 -7.12
C ARG A 83 -19.50 1.58 -7.73
N ASP A 84 -20.50 2.44 -7.66
CA ASP A 84 -21.87 2.18 -8.18
C ASP A 84 -21.94 2.24 -9.72
N LYS A 85 -20.95 2.85 -10.36
CA LYS A 85 -20.86 2.85 -11.82
C LYS A 85 -20.02 1.66 -12.25
N SER A 86 -20.60 0.73 -13.00
CA SER A 86 -19.95 -0.46 -13.55
C SER A 86 -18.74 -0.20 -14.48
N ASN A 87 -18.21 1.02 -14.51
CA ASN A 87 -17.02 1.44 -15.23
C ASN A 87 -15.89 1.74 -14.25
N HIS A 88 -15.08 0.74 -13.96
CA HIS A 88 -13.91 0.78 -13.09
C HIS A 88 -12.73 1.60 -13.67
N ILE A 89 -12.98 2.83 -14.09
CA ILE A 89 -11.93 3.76 -14.48
C ILE A 89 -11.80 4.78 -13.36
N ASN A 90 -10.66 4.78 -12.71
CA ASN A 90 -10.30 5.80 -11.73
C ASN A 90 -10.10 7.15 -12.45
N SER A 91 -11.20 7.88 -12.68
CA SER A 91 -11.19 9.16 -13.38
C SER A 91 -10.69 10.33 -12.51
N ASP A 92 -10.51 10.08 -11.22
CA ASP A 92 -10.17 11.10 -10.22
C ASP A 92 -8.73 10.97 -9.68
N ILE A 93 -7.83 10.37 -10.44
CA ILE A 93 -6.39 10.48 -10.13
C ILE A 93 -6.04 11.96 -10.21
N GLN A 94 -6.11 12.62 -9.06
CA GLN A 94 -5.67 14.01 -8.96
C GLN A 94 -4.14 13.97 -9.00
N GLY A 95 -3.55 14.66 -9.97
CA GLY A 95 -2.12 14.85 -10.12
C GLY A 95 -1.52 15.61 -8.93
N THR A 96 -1.51 14.96 -7.77
CA THR A 96 -0.72 15.39 -6.63
C THR A 96 0.70 14.89 -6.84
N ARG A 97 1.67 15.55 -6.23
CA ARG A 97 3.09 15.14 -6.28
C ARG A 97 3.28 13.64 -5.94
N GLY A 98 2.38 13.06 -5.14
CA GLY A 98 2.40 11.65 -4.82
C GLY A 98 1.92 10.74 -5.95
N ALA A 99 0.99 11.19 -6.80
CA ALA A 99 0.54 10.42 -7.97
C ALA A 99 1.63 10.28 -9.04
N GLU A 100 2.68 11.11 -9.02
CA GLU A 100 3.85 10.94 -9.88
C GLU A 100 4.74 9.76 -9.43
N LEU A 101 4.71 9.43 -8.14
CA LEU A 101 5.51 8.35 -7.55
C LEU A 101 4.76 7.03 -7.50
N VAL A 102 3.45 7.07 -7.29
CA VAL A 102 2.59 5.90 -7.14
C VAL A 102 1.32 6.14 -7.94
N GLU A 103 1.06 5.32 -8.93
CA GLU A 103 -0.27 5.26 -9.54
C GLU A 103 -1.15 4.37 -8.68
N ALA A 104 -2.18 4.95 -8.11
CA ALA A 104 -3.04 4.30 -7.15
C ALA A 104 -4.52 4.63 -7.37
N GLY A 105 -5.37 3.74 -6.91
CA GLY A 105 -6.82 3.88 -6.97
C GLY A 105 -7.52 3.32 -5.75
N GLY A 106 -8.85 3.43 -5.73
CA GLY A 106 -9.68 2.87 -4.68
C GLY A 106 -9.65 3.64 -3.37
N PHE A 107 -10.00 2.95 -2.30
CA PHE A 107 -10.25 3.57 -0.99
C PHE A 107 -9.69 2.71 0.15
N ALA A 108 -9.19 3.34 1.20
CA ALA A 108 -8.68 2.66 2.38
C ALA A 108 -9.05 3.41 3.67
N LEU A 109 -9.24 2.65 4.74
CA LEU A 109 -9.45 3.15 6.09
C LEU A 109 -8.37 2.63 7.02
N ARG A 110 -8.01 3.43 8.03
CA ARG A 110 -7.08 3.07 9.10
C ARG A 110 -7.79 3.17 10.44
N LEU A 111 -7.61 2.16 11.30
CA LEU A 111 -8.13 2.16 12.65
C LEU A 111 -7.40 3.20 13.50
N ASN A 112 -8.17 4.15 14.05
CA ASN A 112 -7.62 5.24 14.87
C ASN A 112 -7.41 4.79 16.32
N ARG A 113 -8.47 4.28 16.97
CA ARG A 113 -8.41 3.78 18.35
C ARG A 113 -8.34 2.25 18.34
N LYS A 114 -7.18 1.73 18.68
CA LYS A 114 -6.91 0.28 18.62
C LYS A 114 -7.35 -0.41 19.92
N PRO A 115 -8.01 -1.59 19.84
CA PRO A 115 -8.11 -2.51 20.98
C PRO A 115 -6.71 -2.82 21.54
N LYS A 116 -6.64 -3.14 22.84
CA LYS A 116 -5.35 -3.35 23.52
C LYS A 116 -4.44 -4.35 22.81
N ILE A 117 -4.96 -5.48 22.38
CA ILE A 117 -4.16 -6.50 21.68
C ILE A 117 -3.56 -5.99 20.36
N ILE A 118 -4.31 -5.20 19.57
CA ILE A 118 -3.80 -4.57 18.34
C ILE A 118 -2.77 -3.50 18.68
N GLN A 119 -3.00 -2.72 19.76
CA GLN A 119 -2.03 -1.74 20.21
C GLN A 119 -0.72 -2.41 20.65
N ASP A 120 -0.80 -3.47 21.46
CA ASP A 120 0.37 -4.22 21.93
C ASP A 120 1.16 -4.82 20.74
N LEU A 121 0.47 -5.31 19.70
CA LEU A 121 1.09 -5.81 18.47
C LEU A 121 1.76 -4.68 17.67
N VAL A 122 1.11 -3.54 17.55
CA VAL A 122 1.72 -2.36 16.90
C VAL A 122 2.92 -1.86 17.70
N ASP A 123 2.82 -1.83 19.03
CA ASP A 123 3.89 -1.36 19.91
C ASP A 123 5.15 -2.23 19.79
N ILE A 124 5.01 -3.55 19.70
CA ILE A 124 6.18 -4.42 19.48
C ILE A 124 6.77 -4.24 18.07
N LEU A 125 5.95 -4.12 17.03
CA LEU A 125 6.43 -3.89 15.67
C LEU A 125 7.12 -2.53 15.51
N CYS A 126 6.83 -1.56 16.40
CA CYS A 126 7.45 -0.23 16.44
C CYS A 126 8.50 -0.09 17.55
N SER A 127 8.79 -1.16 18.30
CA SER A 127 9.74 -1.12 19.42
C SER A 127 11.19 -0.97 18.95
N LYS A 128 12.05 -0.48 19.84
CA LYS A 128 13.48 -0.37 19.54
C LYS A 128 14.14 -1.73 19.34
N GLU A 129 13.68 -2.75 20.08
CA GLU A 129 14.16 -4.11 19.94
C GLU A 129 13.82 -4.70 18.57
N MET A 130 12.61 -4.46 18.07
CA MET A 130 12.21 -4.86 16.72
C MET A 130 12.97 -4.07 15.64
N GLU A 131 13.14 -2.75 15.84
CA GLU A 131 13.96 -1.93 14.94
C GLU A 131 15.39 -2.48 14.84
N ASN A 132 16.00 -2.86 15.96
CA ASN A 132 17.34 -3.45 15.96
C ASN A 132 17.38 -4.80 15.22
N ALA A 133 16.35 -5.64 15.38
CA ALA A 133 16.25 -6.90 14.64
C ALA A 133 16.12 -6.66 13.12
N PHE A 134 15.37 -5.64 12.69
CA PHE A 134 15.26 -5.25 11.29
C PHE A 134 16.57 -4.68 10.74
N ARG A 135 17.25 -3.83 11.51
CA ARG A 135 18.56 -3.28 11.13
C ARG A 135 19.58 -4.37 10.86
N GLU A 136 19.67 -5.33 11.78
CA GLU A 136 20.57 -6.48 11.65
C GLU A 136 20.19 -7.35 10.44
N LYS A 137 18.90 -7.66 10.27
CA LYS A 137 18.40 -8.55 9.21
C LYS A 137 18.59 -7.97 7.80
N PHE A 138 18.33 -6.69 7.61
CA PHE A 138 18.34 -6.02 6.30
C PHE A 138 19.56 -5.12 6.09
N ASN A 139 20.52 -5.14 7.01
CA ASN A 139 21.73 -4.29 6.98
C ASN A 139 21.37 -2.81 6.70
N LEU A 140 20.40 -2.28 7.49
CA LEU A 140 19.95 -0.90 7.33
C LEU A 140 21.01 0.10 7.80
N ASP A 141 21.06 1.27 7.16
CA ASP A 141 21.95 2.35 7.55
C ASP A 141 21.72 2.80 9.00
N ASP A 142 22.78 3.29 9.64
CA ASP A 142 22.79 3.73 11.07
C ASP A 142 22.08 5.07 11.31
N GLU A 143 21.30 5.52 10.33
CA GLU A 143 20.49 6.72 10.38
C GLU A 143 19.30 6.60 11.34
N GLU A 144 18.88 7.71 11.92
CA GLU A 144 17.70 7.74 12.79
C GLU A 144 16.43 7.38 12.00
N LEU A 145 15.63 6.45 12.55
CA LEU A 145 14.39 6.01 11.94
C LEU A 145 13.18 6.57 12.70
N ARG A 146 12.13 6.86 11.96
CA ARG A 146 10.77 7.00 12.47
C ARG A 146 9.91 5.89 11.93
N ASN A 147 8.97 5.39 12.71
CA ASN A 147 8.02 4.39 12.25
C ASN A 147 6.62 4.96 12.06
N ASP A 148 5.84 4.30 11.23
CA ASP A 148 4.41 4.49 11.06
C ASP A 148 3.77 3.13 10.80
N SER A 149 2.83 2.74 11.66
CA SER A 149 2.17 1.43 11.61
C SER A 149 0.72 1.53 12.02
N GLY A 150 -0.14 0.75 11.39
CA GLY A 150 -1.55 0.71 11.74
C GLY A 150 -2.32 -0.41 11.08
N LEU A 151 -3.49 -0.70 11.62
CA LEU A 151 -4.45 -1.63 11.03
C LEU A 151 -5.25 -0.90 9.95
N HIS A 152 -5.22 -1.43 8.75
CA HIS A 152 -5.90 -0.88 7.59
C HIS A 152 -6.92 -1.86 7.02
N LYS A 153 -8.00 -1.30 6.47
CA LYS A 153 -8.94 -2.01 5.60
C LYS A 153 -8.92 -1.38 4.22
N TYR A 154 -8.84 -2.23 3.20
CA TYR A 154 -8.78 -1.84 1.79
C TYR A 154 -10.01 -2.35 1.07
N PHE A 155 -10.61 -1.54 0.23
CA PHE A 155 -11.89 -1.83 -0.39
C PHE A 155 -11.74 -2.17 -1.87
N ASN A 156 -12.82 -2.66 -2.47
CA ASN A 156 -12.86 -2.99 -3.88
C ASN A 156 -12.31 -1.85 -4.75
N GLY A 157 -11.51 -2.20 -5.74
CA GLY A 157 -10.82 -1.23 -6.61
C GLY A 157 -9.59 -0.57 -6.00
N TYR A 158 -9.16 -0.96 -4.77
CA TYR A 158 -7.89 -0.49 -4.23
C TYR A 158 -6.74 -1.06 -5.07
N GLU A 159 -6.00 -0.16 -5.70
CA GLU A 159 -4.88 -0.52 -6.55
C GLU A 159 -3.69 0.40 -6.30
N ILE A 160 -2.50 -0.18 -6.23
CA ILE A 160 -1.22 0.50 -6.34
C ILE A 160 -0.40 -0.24 -7.38
N SER A 161 -0.05 0.47 -8.46
CA SER A 161 0.75 -0.06 -9.56
C SER A 161 2.14 -0.49 -9.11
N PRO A 162 2.85 -1.34 -9.87
CA PRO A 162 4.19 -1.78 -9.51
C PRO A 162 5.13 -0.62 -9.20
N HIS A 163 5.72 -0.61 -8.03
CA HIS A 163 6.64 0.43 -7.57
C HIS A 163 7.62 -0.14 -6.55
N PRO A 164 8.82 0.45 -6.40
CA PRO A 164 9.84 -0.04 -5.47
C PRO A 164 9.85 0.71 -4.12
N ASP A 165 8.82 1.50 -3.80
CA ASP A 165 8.80 2.47 -2.72
C ASP A 165 9.79 3.65 -2.90
N THR A 166 9.62 4.69 -2.10
CA THR A 166 10.48 5.88 -2.13
C THR A 166 11.81 5.63 -1.46
N ARG A 167 12.81 6.47 -1.75
CA ARG A 167 14.17 6.31 -1.21
C ARG A 167 14.25 6.64 0.29
N GLU A 168 13.29 7.36 0.82
CA GLU A 168 13.24 7.71 2.25
C GLU A 168 12.75 6.56 3.14
N LYS A 169 12.18 5.51 2.56
CA LYS A 169 11.79 4.32 3.32
C LYS A 169 13.00 3.42 3.56
N ALA A 170 13.23 3.09 4.82
CA ALA A 170 14.20 2.09 5.23
C ALA A 170 13.63 0.67 5.17
N LEU A 171 12.32 0.53 5.48
CA LEU A 171 11.67 -0.78 5.53
C LEU A 171 10.16 -0.63 5.38
N THR A 172 9.56 -1.61 4.70
CA THR A 172 8.10 -1.78 4.57
C THR A 172 7.71 -3.17 5.04
N TYR A 173 6.60 -3.28 5.77
CA TYR A 173 6.04 -4.57 6.15
C TYR A 173 4.52 -4.60 6.07
N MET A 174 3.98 -5.80 5.80
CA MET A 174 2.55 -6.06 5.65
C MET A 174 2.20 -7.38 6.33
N LEU A 175 1.40 -7.32 7.41
CA LEU A 175 0.89 -8.49 8.12
C LEU A 175 -0.59 -8.69 7.76
N ASN A 176 -0.91 -9.81 7.10
CA ASN A 176 -2.27 -10.17 6.75
C ASN A 176 -3.07 -10.64 7.97
N LEU A 177 -4.20 -9.98 8.21
CA LEU A 177 -5.17 -10.27 9.27
C LEU A 177 -6.60 -10.31 8.68
N ASN A 178 -6.76 -11.02 7.57
CA ASN A 178 -8.02 -11.07 6.83
C ASN A 178 -9.06 -11.90 7.59
N PRO A 179 -10.28 -11.38 7.82
CA PRO A 179 -11.33 -12.12 8.51
C PRO A 179 -11.98 -13.23 7.65
N ASP A 180 -11.87 -13.13 6.33
CA ASP A 180 -12.41 -14.12 5.39
C ASP A 180 -11.65 -15.44 5.51
N PRO A 181 -12.33 -16.58 5.87
CA PRO A 181 -11.69 -17.89 5.91
C PRO A 181 -11.12 -18.32 4.56
N ASP A 182 -11.72 -17.84 3.46
CA ASP A 182 -11.29 -18.11 2.09
C ASP A 182 -10.37 -17.02 1.51
N SER A 183 -9.78 -16.22 2.40
CA SER A 183 -8.96 -15.07 2.01
C SER A 183 -7.84 -15.43 1.03
N HIS A 184 -7.28 -16.63 1.12
CA HIS A 184 -6.17 -17.09 0.27
C HIS A 184 -6.54 -17.22 -1.22
N ASN A 185 -7.83 -17.37 -1.55
CA ASN A 185 -8.36 -17.47 -2.91
C ASN A 185 -8.84 -16.13 -3.48
N LYS A 186 -8.80 -15.05 -2.70
CA LYS A 186 -9.26 -13.73 -3.16
C LYS A 186 -8.20 -13.02 -4.00
N ASP A 187 -8.63 -12.20 -4.93
CA ASP A 187 -7.75 -11.37 -5.76
C ASP A 187 -7.55 -9.98 -5.16
N TYR A 188 -6.84 -9.93 -4.02
CA TYR A 188 -6.52 -8.67 -3.34
C TYR A 188 -5.14 -8.67 -2.65
N HIS A 189 -4.31 -9.64 -2.97
CA HIS A 189 -3.05 -9.83 -2.27
C HIS A 189 -1.94 -8.91 -2.78
N THR A 190 -0.99 -8.62 -1.89
CA THR A 190 0.27 -7.99 -2.28
C THR A 190 1.05 -8.93 -3.19
N ARG A 191 1.59 -8.39 -4.27
CA ARG A 191 2.39 -9.09 -5.27
C ARG A 191 3.81 -8.54 -5.25
N PHE A 192 4.80 -9.42 -5.26
CA PHE A 192 6.20 -9.09 -5.51
C PHE A 192 6.53 -9.44 -6.95
N LEU A 193 7.17 -8.49 -7.62
CA LEU A 193 7.34 -8.54 -9.06
C LEU A 193 8.81 -8.35 -9.44
N LYS A 194 9.14 -8.79 -10.64
CA LYS A 194 10.39 -8.44 -11.32
C LYS A 194 10.10 -7.73 -12.63
N PHE A 195 11.06 -6.98 -13.13
CA PHE A 195 11.00 -6.49 -14.51
C PHE A 195 11.09 -7.63 -15.51
N LYS A 196 10.26 -7.58 -16.55
CA LYS A 196 10.49 -8.37 -17.76
C LYS A 196 11.85 -8.00 -18.36
N GLU A 197 12.46 -8.92 -19.09
CA GLU A 197 13.80 -8.74 -19.65
C GLU A 197 13.98 -7.41 -20.40
N ALA A 198 12.99 -7.06 -21.24
CA ALA A 198 13.01 -5.83 -22.04
C ALA A 198 13.04 -4.53 -21.20
N TYR A 199 12.70 -4.59 -19.90
CA TYR A 199 12.58 -3.41 -19.03
C TYR A 199 13.57 -3.41 -17.86
N LYS A 200 14.48 -4.38 -17.77
CA LYS A 200 15.49 -4.46 -16.70
C LYS A 200 16.39 -3.22 -16.64
N TYR A 201 16.56 -2.53 -17.75
CA TYR A 201 17.35 -1.29 -17.80
C TYR A 201 16.82 -0.19 -16.88
N VAL A 202 15.51 -0.20 -16.54
CA VAL A 202 14.90 0.79 -15.62
C VAL A 202 15.58 0.75 -14.26
N SER A 203 15.82 -0.44 -13.73
CA SER A 203 16.57 -0.60 -12.46
C SER A 203 17.99 -0.05 -12.56
N SER A 204 18.67 -0.21 -13.71
CA SER A 204 20.00 0.36 -13.96
C SER A 204 19.96 1.88 -14.04
N VAL A 205 18.92 2.46 -14.66
CA VAL A 205 18.71 3.92 -14.67
C VAL A 205 18.55 4.46 -13.25
N TRP A 206 17.76 3.80 -12.40
CA TRP A 206 17.59 4.20 -11.00
C TRP A 206 18.90 4.07 -10.19
N ASN A 207 19.71 3.05 -10.46
CA ASN A 207 21.01 2.88 -9.82
C ASN A 207 22.00 4.00 -10.18
N SER A 208 22.00 4.41 -11.45
CA SER A 208 22.92 5.44 -11.95
C SER A 208 22.48 6.86 -11.62
N ASN A 209 21.26 7.05 -11.12
CA ASN A 209 20.68 8.36 -10.82
C ASN A 209 20.04 8.36 -9.41
N PRO A 210 20.87 8.32 -8.34
CA PRO A 210 20.38 8.26 -6.96
C PRO A 210 19.62 9.51 -6.53
N GLU A 211 19.82 10.64 -7.23
CA GLU A 211 19.11 11.90 -7.00
C GLU A 211 17.68 11.92 -7.55
N ILE A 212 17.30 10.93 -8.35
CA ILE A 212 15.95 10.81 -8.92
C ILE A 212 15.14 9.83 -8.07
N GLN A 213 13.89 10.18 -7.76
CA GLN A 213 12.94 9.27 -7.11
C GLN A 213 12.58 8.11 -8.04
N ARG A 214 12.21 6.98 -7.46
CA ARG A 214 11.78 5.78 -8.17
C ARG A 214 10.25 5.78 -8.31
N PRO A 215 9.69 6.21 -9.44
CA PRO A 215 8.25 6.22 -9.64
C PRO A 215 7.71 4.82 -9.92
N TRP A 216 6.37 4.69 -9.92
CA TRP A 216 5.69 3.51 -10.38
C TRP A 216 6.04 3.16 -11.83
N VAL A 217 5.85 1.90 -12.19
CA VAL A 217 6.02 1.42 -13.56
C VAL A 217 4.76 0.69 -14.04
N PRO A 218 4.50 0.64 -15.36
CA PRO A 218 3.35 -0.07 -15.90
C PRO A 218 3.34 -1.56 -15.53
N TRP A 219 2.16 -2.12 -15.23
CA TRP A 219 1.99 -3.55 -14.98
C TRP A 219 2.54 -4.41 -16.12
N SER A 220 2.39 -3.96 -17.37
CA SER A 220 2.88 -4.66 -18.57
C SER A 220 4.39 -4.85 -18.60
N TRP A 221 5.16 -4.07 -17.82
CA TRP A 221 6.61 -4.14 -17.72
C TRP A 221 7.09 -5.19 -16.71
N CYS A 222 6.17 -5.74 -15.93
CA CYS A 222 6.49 -6.61 -14.80
C CYS A 222 5.90 -8.00 -14.96
N GLU A 223 6.48 -8.95 -14.24
CA GLU A 223 5.98 -10.29 -13.99
C GLU A 223 5.82 -10.49 -12.49
N THR A 224 4.69 -11.07 -12.05
CA THR A 224 4.47 -11.44 -10.67
C THR A 224 5.22 -12.73 -10.37
N GLU A 225 6.03 -12.72 -9.31
CA GLU A 225 6.83 -13.87 -8.87
C GLU A 225 6.29 -14.47 -7.57
N VAL A 226 5.89 -13.60 -6.64
CA VAL A 226 5.36 -14.04 -5.34
C VAL A 226 4.08 -13.29 -5.03
N ILE A 227 3.10 -14.00 -4.45
CA ILE A 227 1.85 -13.42 -3.96
C ILE A 227 1.71 -13.79 -2.48
N GLN A 228 1.49 -12.81 -1.63
CA GLN A 228 1.27 -12.99 -0.19
C GLN A 228 -0.16 -13.49 0.09
N THR A 229 -0.49 -14.71 -0.29
CA THR A 229 -1.83 -15.28 -0.15
C THR A 229 -2.13 -15.79 1.27
N ALA A 230 -1.10 -16.22 2.01
CA ALA A 230 -1.30 -16.77 3.35
C ALA A 230 -1.83 -15.69 4.31
N ASN A 231 -2.89 -16.03 5.04
CA ASN A 231 -3.31 -15.26 6.21
C ASN A 231 -2.36 -15.53 7.38
N ASN A 232 -2.36 -14.72 8.44
CA ASN A 232 -1.37 -14.79 9.50
C ASN A 232 0.07 -14.82 8.94
N SER A 233 0.32 -14.07 7.89
CA SER A 233 1.66 -13.98 7.31
C SER A 233 2.13 -12.55 7.25
N ILE A 234 3.41 -12.35 7.47
CA ILE A 234 4.06 -11.05 7.29
C ILE A 234 5.06 -11.11 6.15
N THR A 235 5.06 -10.09 5.31
CA THR A 235 6.14 -9.82 4.37
C THR A 235 6.86 -8.55 4.78
N ILE A 236 8.19 -8.55 4.68
CA ILE A 236 9.05 -7.44 5.12
C ILE A 236 10.18 -7.29 4.11
N PHE A 237 10.47 -6.07 3.68
CA PHE A 237 11.59 -5.80 2.78
C PHE A 237 12.16 -4.38 2.99
N SER A 238 13.44 -4.22 2.66
CA SER A 238 14.08 -2.91 2.53
C SER A 238 13.96 -2.42 1.08
N PRO A 239 13.33 -1.25 0.85
CA PRO A 239 13.14 -0.73 -0.49
C PRO A 239 14.44 -0.46 -1.24
N ASN A 240 14.58 -1.03 -2.43
CA ASN A 240 15.71 -0.86 -3.31
C ASN A 240 15.27 -0.79 -4.79
N ASN A 241 16.20 -0.66 -5.74
CA ASN A 241 15.85 -0.49 -7.15
C ASN A 241 15.25 -1.75 -7.82
N LYS A 242 15.12 -2.86 -7.09
CA LYS A 242 14.52 -4.11 -7.56
C LYS A 242 13.25 -4.51 -6.79
N SER A 243 12.95 -3.87 -5.65
CA SER A 243 11.87 -4.25 -4.73
C SER A 243 10.47 -3.90 -5.24
N LEU A 244 10.19 -4.25 -6.50
CA LEU A 244 8.89 -4.01 -7.12
C LEU A 244 7.80 -4.79 -6.41
N HIS A 245 6.80 -4.05 -5.94
CA HIS A 245 5.60 -4.65 -5.35
C HIS A 245 4.36 -3.86 -5.78
N ALA A 246 3.22 -4.54 -5.73
CA ALA A 246 1.96 -3.98 -6.18
C ALA A 246 0.79 -4.66 -5.49
N VAL A 247 -0.37 -4.03 -5.56
CA VAL A 247 -1.65 -4.62 -5.17
C VAL A 247 -2.72 -4.18 -6.15
N LYS A 248 -3.63 -5.10 -6.44
CA LYS A 248 -4.88 -4.81 -7.13
C LYS A 248 -5.96 -5.63 -6.44
N ALA A 249 -6.96 -4.95 -5.89
CA ALA A 249 -8.04 -5.56 -5.16
C ALA A 249 -9.34 -5.49 -5.98
N ASP A 250 -9.79 -6.65 -6.47
CA ASP A 250 -11.07 -6.81 -7.17
C ASP A 250 -11.85 -7.93 -6.48
N TYR A 251 -12.78 -7.55 -5.58
CA TYR A 251 -13.50 -8.51 -4.74
C TYR A 251 -14.75 -7.89 -4.11
N ASP A 252 -15.66 -8.72 -3.61
CA ASP A 252 -16.77 -8.26 -2.78
C ASP A 252 -16.29 -8.00 -1.35
N ASP A 253 -16.35 -6.74 -0.94
CA ASP A 253 -15.87 -6.25 0.36
C ASP A 253 -16.98 -5.99 1.39
N LEU A 254 -18.23 -6.29 1.08
CA LEU A 254 -19.34 -6.01 2.00
C LEU A 254 -19.36 -6.96 3.19
N GLU A 255 -19.03 -8.23 2.98
CA GLU A 255 -18.96 -9.22 4.03
C GLU A 255 -17.62 -9.24 4.74
N TYR A 256 -16.52 -9.23 3.97
CA TYR A 256 -15.17 -9.24 4.50
C TYR A 256 -14.28 -8.24 3.77
N GLN A 257 -13.46 -7.49 4.49
CA GLN A 257 -12.52 -6.57 3.90
C GLN A 257 -11.08 -7.09 4.02
N ARG A 258 -10.29 -6.90 2.96
CA ARG A 258 -8.84 -7.07 3.05
C ARG A 258 -8.30 -6.24 4.20
N THR A 259 -7.72 -6.90 5.18
CA THR A 259 -7.29 -6.31 6.44
C THR A 259 -5.82 -6.62 6.70
N GLN A 260 -5.03 -5.59 6.96
CA GLN A 260 -3.59 -5.72 7.22
C GLN A 260 -3.11 -4.76 8.31
N ILE A 261 -2.12 -5.16 9.10
CA ILE A 261 -1.21 -4.19 9.70
C ILE A 261 -0.19 -3.85 8.63
N TYR A 262 -0.21 -2.60 8.19
CA TYR A 262 0.77 -2.03 7.28
C TYR A 262 1.66 -1.06 8.05
N GLY A 263 2.96 -1.16 7.86
CA GLY A 263 3.89 -0.28 8.54
C GLY A 263 5.17 -0.03 7.74
N ASN A 264 5.83 1.07 8.11
CA ASN A 264 7.06 1.53 7.50
C ASN A 264 8.02 2.04 8.56
N TYR A 265 9.32 1.89 8.29
CA TYR A 265 10.36 2.68 8.89
C TYR A 265 10.91 3.65 7.86
N TRP A 266 11.16 4.88 8.27
CA TRP A 266 11.58 5.99 7.42
C TRP A 266 12.87 6.57 7.94
N TYR A 267 13.83 6.84 7.08
CA TYR A 267 15.01 7.64 7.42
C TYR A 267 14.60 9.08 7.69
N LYS A 268 15.04 9.65 8.82
CA LYS A 268 14.74 11.06 9.18
C LYS A 268 15.60 12.06 8.43
N SER A 269 16.84 11.69 8.10
CA SER A 269 17.83 12.56 7.48
C SER A 269 17.73 12.66 5.97
N ILE A 270 17.16 11.64 5.32
CA ILE A 270 17.06 11.61 3.85
C ILE A 270 15.92 12.53 3.42
N LYS A 271 16.28 13.56 2.62
CA LYS A 271 15.30 14.42 1.98
C LYS A 271 14.81 13.79 0.68
N ALA A 272 13.49 13.86 0.45
CA ALA A 272 12.91 13.43 -0.80
C ALA A 272 13.59 14.14 -1.99
N PRO A 273 14.07 13.41 -3.00
CA PRO A 273 14.52 14.01 -4.23
C PRO A 273 13.43 14.88 -4.86
N LEU A 274 13.80 16.03 -5.41
CA LEU A 274 12.83 17.02 -5.90
C LEU A 274 12.21 16.62 -7.25
N ASN A 275 12.89 15.80 -8.04
CA ASN A 275 12.49 15.46 -9.40
C ASN A 275 12.16 13.98 -9.50
N ALA A 276 10.92 13.68 -9.87
CA ALA A 276 10.51 12.34 -10.25
C ALA A 276 10.26 12.30 -11.77
N THR A 277 10.79 11.27 -12.42
CA THR A 277 10.42 10.96 -13.80
C THR A 277 9.19 10.07 -13.76
N THR A 278 8.12 10.45 -14.45
CA THR A 278 6.92 9.60 -14.57
C THR A 278 6.96 8.81 -15.86
N TYR A 279 6.47 7.57 -15.81
CA TYR A 279 6.25 6.76 -16.99
C TYR A 279 4.80 6.89 -17.43
N ASN A 280 4.57 6.90 -18.74
CA ASN A 280 3.22 6.91 -19.27
C ASN A 280 2.75 5.47 -19.49
N ASP A 281 1.73 5.05 -18.77
CA ASP A 281 0.91 3.92 -19.16
C ASP A 281 -0.15 4.45 -20.14
N PHE A 282 0.15 4.32 -21.42
CA PHE A 282 -0.68 4.90 -22.48
C PHE A 282 -2.11 4.37 -22.46
N ASP A 283 -2.31 3.10 -22.09
CA ASP A 283 -3.64 2.49 -22.07
C ASP A 283 -4.50 3.06 -20.95
N PHE A 284 -3.91 3.32 -19.79
CA PHE A 284 -4.61 3.87 -18.65
C PHE A 284 -4.82 5.39 -18.82
N LYS A 285 -3.77 6.14 -19.11
CA LYS A 285 -3.85 7.61 -19.25
C LYS A 285 -4.66 8.06 -20.46
N SER A 286 -4.64 7.34 -21.56
CA SER A 286 -5.49 7.66 -22.72
C SER A 286 -6.98 7.57 -22.38
N LYS A 287 -7.39 6.61 -21.55
CA LYS A 287 -8.77 6.50 -21.06
C LYS A 287 -9.13 7.61 -20.07
N VAL A 288 -8.21 7.95 -19.16
CA VAL A 288 -8.40 9.05 -18.19
C VAL A 288 -8.48 10.40 -18.91
N ILE A 289 -7.57 10.70 -19.84
CA ILE A 289 -7.56 11.96 -20.60
C ILE A 289 -8.81 12.10 -21.47
N SER A 290 -9.29 11.01 -22.09
CA SER A 290 -10.52 11.07 -22.89
C SER A 290 -11.76 11.36 -22.04
N ASN A 291 -11.77 10.89 -20.78
CA ASN A 291 -12.86 11.16 -19.86
C ASN A 291 -12.76 12.55 -19.21
N GLN A 292 -11.56 13.04 -18.88
CA GLN A 292 -11.38 14.42 -18.42
C GLN A 292 -11.86 15.46 -19.45
N LYS A 293 -11.62 15.25 -20.74
CA LYS A 293 -12.15 16.10 -21.79
C LYS A 293 -13.68 16.13 -21.86
N LYS A 294 -14.35 15.08 -21.40
CA LYS A 294 -15.83 15.02 -21.33
C LYS A 294 -16.42 15.79 -20.15
N TYR A 295 -15.64 16.00 -19.08
CA TYR A 295 -16.11 16.59 -17.82
C TYR A 295 -15.58 18.01 -17.56
N ASP A 296 -14.74 18.57 -18.44
CA ASP A 296 -14.38 19.98 -18.35
C ASP A 296 -15.66 20.84 -18.45
N SER A 297 -16.03 21.45 -17.33
CA SER A 297 -17.15 22.40 -17.33
C SER A 297 -16.86 23.53 -18.32
N LEU A 298 -17.93 24.15 -18.83
CA LEU A 298 -17.80 25.32 -19.76
C LEU A 298 -16.88 26.41 -19.17
N SER A 299 -16.94 26.62 -17.86
CA SER A 299 -16.09 27.56 -17.12
C SER A 299 -14.59 27.13 -17.12
N GLN A 300 -14.28 25.86 -17.00
CA GLN A 300 -12.89 25.36 -17.06
C GLN A 300 -12.32 25.46 -18.49
N LYS A 301 -13.16 25.24 -19.52
CA LYS A 301 -12.77 25.43 -20.92
C LYS A 301 -12.48 26.89 -21.22
N ILE A 302 -13.28 27.80 -20.68
CA ILE A 302 -13.09 29.25 -20.82
C ILE A 302 -11.83 29.71 -20.09
N TYR A 303 -11.62 29.24 -18.84
CA TYR A 303 -10.43 29.58 -18.06
C TYR A 303 -9.12 29.08 -18.73
N ARG A 304 -9.12 27.89 -19.30
CA ARG A 304 -7.97 27.36 -20.04
C ARG A 304 -7.66 28.14 -21.32
N LYS A 305 -8.68 28.49 -22.10
CA LYS A 305 -8.52 29.36 -23.27
C LYS A 305 -8.02 30.78 -22.92
N PHE A 306 -8.40 31.28 -21.74
CA PHE A 306 -7.91 32.59 -21.26
C PHE A 306 -6.42 32.51 -20.86
N ARG A 307 -6.02 31.44 -20.20
CA ARG A 307 -4.64 31.22 -19.77
C ARG A 307 -3.67 31.00 -20.94
N GLU A 308 -4.11 30.32 -22.00
CA GLU A 308 -3.35 30.11 -23.23
C GLU A 308 -3.14 31.43 -24.00
N LYS A 309 -4.02 32.44 -23.82
CA LYS A 309 -3.88 33.78 -24.44
C LYS A 309 -3.03 34.76 -23.64
N ILE A 310 -2.77 34.51 -22.37
CA ILE A 310 -2.00 35.41 -21.49
C ILE A 310 -0.50 35.02 -21.43
N ASN A 311 -0.14 33.81 -21.87
CA ASN A 311 1.24 33.32 -21.92
C ASN A 311 1.89 33.48 -23.32
N PHE A 312 1.47 34.46 -24.11
CA PHE A 312 2.18 34.95 -25.29
C PHE A 312 2.71 36.34 -25.04
#